data_b26219dfd8acaa202a063bb20751c608
#
_entry.id   b26219dfd8acaa202a063bb20751c608
#
_cell.length_a   1.000
_cell.length_b   1.000
_cell.length_c   1.000
_cell.angle_alpha   90.00
_cell.angle_beta   90.00
_cell.angle_gamma   90.00
#
_symmetry.space_group_name_H-M   'P 1'
#
loop_
_entity.id
_entity.type
_entity.pdbx_description
1 polymer ?
#
loop_
_entity_poly.entity_id
_entity_poly.type
_entity_poly.pdbx_seq_one_letter_code
_entity_poly.pdbx_strand_id
1 'polypeptide(L)'
;MPERSVTHATFVVERTYDAAPARVFTAWADQKAKAQWFVGPDEWESSDHELDFRVGGREHVSGGPQGGPVHTYEARYQDIVPNERIVTTYEMYQDEARTSVSVATVEFLPAGDGTRLVLTEQGVFLDGLDNVESREQGTAGLLDMLGDALVRGDL
;
A
#
# COMPACT_ATOMS: atom_id res chain seq x y z
N MET A 1 -3.56 31.99 -0.50
CA MET A 1 -2.94 31.10 -1.50
C MET A 1 -2.11 30.04 -0.77
N PRO A 2 -2.36 28.76 -1.02
CA PRO A 2 -1.47 27.75 -0.45
C PRO A 2 -0.07 27.91 -1.04
N GLU A 3 0.92 27.76 -0.19
CA GLU A 3 2.30 27.81 -0.60
C GLU A 3 2.67 26.51 -1.28
N ARG A 4 3.32 26.57 -2.41
CA ARG A 4 3.79 25.40 -3.13
C ARG A 4 5.10 24.88 -2.50
N SER A 5 5.13 23.59 -2.21
CA SER A 5 6.34 22.98 -1.67
C SER A 5 6.45 21.53 -2.11
N VAL A 6 7.67 21.01 -2.04
CA VAL A 6 7.97 19.62 -2.39
C VAL A 6 8.91 19.07 -1.33
N THR A 7 8.58 17.92 -0.76
CA THR A 7 9.45 17.23 0.20
C THR A 7 9.70 15.83 -0.31
N HIS A 8 10.97 15.44 -0.42
CA HIS A 8 11.37 14.09 -0.85
C HIS A 8 11.68 13.23 0.37
N ALA A 9 11.31 11.97 0.32
CA ALA A 9 11.59 11.05 1.40
C ALA A 9 11.67 9.60 0.91
N THR A 10 12.43 8.80 1.65
CA THR A 10 12.53 7.36 1.43
C THR A 10 12.41 6.68 2.79
N PHE A 11 11.64 5.58 2.84
CA PHE A 11 11.58 4.76 4.04
C PHE A 11 11.52 3.28 3.68
N VAL A 12 11.87 2.43 4.65
CA VAL A 12 11.82 0.96 4.51
C VAL A 12 11.06 0.40 5.70
N VAL A 13 10.11 -0.48 5.40
CA VAL A 13 9.39 -1.25 6.43
C VAL A 13 9.61 -2.72 6.15
N GLU A 14 10.04 -3.47 7.16
CA GLU A 14 10.25 -4.92 7.06
C GLU A 14 9.32 -5.65 8.00
N ARG A 15 8.84 -6.82 7.55
CA ARG A 15 8.04 -7.73 8.37
C ARG A 15 8.40 -9.17 8.02
N THR A 16 8.36 -10.04 9.02
CA THR A 16 8.54 -11.47 8.80
C THR A 16 7.23 -12.17 9.09
N TYR A 17 6.78 -12.98 8.14
CA TYR A 17 5.53 -13.72 8.24
C TYR A 17 5.79 -15.23 8.25
N ASP A 18 4.99 -15.95 9.03
CA ASP A 18 5.04 -17.42 9.08
C ASP A 18 4.15 -18.00 7.97
N ALA A 19 4.49 -17.64 6.73
CA ALA A 19 3.79 -18.10 5.53
C ALA A 19 4.77 -18.03 4.38
N ALA A 20 4.69 -19.00 3.47
CA ALA A 20 5.62 -19.08 2.32
C ALA A 20 5.45 -17.87 1.38
N PRO A 21 6.51 -17.49 0.64
CA PRO A 21 6.43 -16.34 -0.27
C PRO A 21 5.27 -16.39 -1.24
N ALA A 22 4.92 -17.55 -1.77
CA ALA A 22 3.79 -17.67 -2.71
C ALA A 22 2.47 -17.29 -2.05
N ARG A 23 2.28 -17.63 -0.78
CA ARG A 23 1.05 -17.29 -0.06
C ARG A 23 1.00 -15.80 0.26
N VAL A 24 2.13 -15.23 0.70
CA VAL A 24 2.20 -13.80 0.99
C VAL A 24 1.99 -12.99 -0.29
N PHE A 25 2.62 -13.43 -1.39
CA PHE A 25 2.46 -12.77 -2.69
C PHE A 25 0.99 -12.79 -3.14
N THR A 26 0.29 -13.91 -2.96
CA THR A 26 -1.13 -14.01 -3.33
C THR A 26 -1.99 -13.00 -2.57
N ALA A 27 -1.62 -12.68 -1.33
CA ALA A 27 -2.31 -11.66 -0.55
C ALA A 27 -2.25 -10.27 -1.20
N TRP A 28 -1.25 -10.02 -2.02
CA TRP A 28 -1.10 -8.78 -2.79
C TRP A 28 -1.75 -8.87 -4.17
N ALA A 29 -1.76 -10.06 -4.76
CA ALA A 29 -2.16 -10.27 -6.15
C ALA A 29 -3.66 -10.51 -6.33
N ASP A 30 -4.32 -11.08 -5.34
CA ASP A 30 -5.74 -11.40 -5.40
C ASP A 30 -6.56 -10.28 -4.77
N GLN A 31 -7.54 -9.76 -5.52
CA GLN A 31 -8.34 -8.63 -5.06
C GLN A 31 -9.07 -8.89 -3.74
N LYS A 32 -9.68 -10.07 -3.62
CA LYS A 32 -10.42 -10.43 -2.39
C LYS A 32 -9.48 -10.54 -1.20
N ALA A 33 -8.32 -11.14 -1.42
CA ALA A 33 -7.32 -11.27 -0.37
C ALA A 33 -6.79 -9.90 0.04
N LYS A 34 -6.44 -9.06 -0.92
CA LYS A 34 -5.90 -7.73 -0.63
C LYS A 34 -6.91 -6.86 0.10
N ALA A 35 -8.17 -6.97 -0.24
CA ALA A 35 -9.24 -6.20 0.40
C ALA A 35 -9.40 -6.53 1.90
N GLN A 36 -8.88 -7.67 2.37
CA GLN A 36 -8.95 -8.04 3.79
C GLN A 36 -7.99 -7.23 4.66
N TRP A 37 -6.94 -6.68 4.10
CA TRP A 37 -5.92 -5.98 4.88
C TRP A 37 -5.54 -4.60 4.32
N PHE A 38 -5.75 -4.36 3.04
CA PHE A 38 -5.42 -3.09 2.41
C PHE A 38 -6.62 -2.16 2.49
N VAL A 39 -6.93 -1.72 3.73
CA VAL A 39 -8.13 -0.94 4.04
C VAL A 39 -7.77 0.20 4.98
N GLY A 40 -8.60 1.24 4.99
CA GLY A 40 -8.46 2.34 5.93
C GLY A 40 -8.92 1.95 7.33
N PRO A 41 -8.89 2.91 8.27
CA PRO A 41 -9.40 2.68 9.63
C PRO A 41 -10.84 2.17 9.63
N ASP A 42 -11.22 1.42 10.68
CA ASP A 42 -12.54 0.80 10.78
C ASP A 42 -13.69 1.80 10.67
N GLU A 43 -13.51 3.02 11.19
CA GLU A 43 -14.52 4.05 11.14
C GLU A 43 -14.68 4.70 9.76
N TRP A 44 -13.82 4.38 8.80
CA TRP A 44 -13.91 4.92 7.46
C TRP A 44 -14.91 4.15 6.62
N GLU A 45 -15.67 4.87 5.81
CA GLU A 45 -16.51 4.26 4.80
C GLU A 45 -15.64 3.92 3.61
N SER A 46 -15.60 2.64 3.25
CA SER A 46 -14.93 2.17 2.05
C SER A 46 -15.90 2.28 0.88
N SER A 47 -15.52 2.98 -0.17
CA SER A 47 -16.39 3.13 -1.32
C SER A 47 -16.00 2.25 -2.49
N ASP A 48 -14.71 1.96 -2.66
CA ASP A 48 -14.23 1.32 -3.88
C ASP A 48 -12.92 0.61 -3.68
N HIS A 49 -12.78 -0.59 -4.29
CA HIS A 49 -11.48 -1.24 -4.46
C HIS A 49 -11.49 -2.00 -5.79
N GLU A 50 -10.69 -1.51 -6.73
CA GLU A 50 -10.51 -2.14 -8.03
C GLU A 50 -9.05 -2.53 -8.20
N LEU A 51 -8.79 -3.73 -8.70
CA LEU A 51 -7.44 -4.24 -8.87
C LEU A 51 -7.33 -5.01 -10.17
N ASP A 52 -6.41 -4.56 -11.04
CA ASP A 52 -6.01 -5.27 -12.25
C ASP A 52 -4.53 -5.60 -12.09
N PHE A 53 -4.25 -6.79 -11.53
CA PHE A 53 -2.91 -7.18 -11.13
C PHE A 53 -2.12 -7.74 -12.30
N ARG A 54 -1.52 -6.85 -13.08
CA ARG A 54 -0.63 -7.17 -14.19
C ARG A 54 0.25 -5.95 -14.46
N VAL A 55 1.38 -6.14 -15.11
CA VAL A 55 2.23 -5.02 -15.50
C VAL A 55 1.43 -4.10 -16.42
N GLY A 56 1.39 -2.81 -16.09
CA GLY A 56 0.55 -1.82 -16.76
C GLY A 56 -0.87 -1.75 -16.24
N GLY A 57 -1.28 -2.69 -15.38
CA GLY A 57 -2.60 -2.65 -14.75
C GLY A 57 -2.67 -1.61 -13.65
N ARG A 58 -3.89 -1.34 -13.18
CA ARG A 58 -4.15 -0.29 -12.20
C ARG A 58 -4.83 -0.82 -10.97
N GLU A 59 -4.63 -0.10 -9.88
CA GLU A 59 -5.37 -0.33 -8.64
C GLU A 59 -5.96 1.00 -8.18
N HIS A 60 -7.22 0.98 -7.76
CA HIS A 60 -7.92 2.15 -7.25
C HIS A 60 -8.57 1.78 -5.92
N VAL A 61 -8.30 2.56 -4.89
CA VAL A 61 -8.93 2.39 -3.58
C VAL A 61 -9.35 3.77 -3.10
N SER A 62 -10.59 3.89 -2.63
CA SER A 62 -11.04 5.15 -2.02
C SER A 62 -11.81 4.86 -0.74
N GLY A 63 -11.78 5.81 0.18
CA GLY A 63 -12.48 5.75 1.44
C GLY A 63 -12.18 6.95 2.29
N GLY A 64 -12.90 7.10 3.39
CA GLY A 64 -12.70 8.21 4.30
C GLY A 64 -13.70 8.19 5.43
N PRO A 65 -13.53 9.08 6.44
CA PRO A 65 -14.48 9.18 7.53
C PRO A 65 -15.81 9.73 7.02
N GLN A 66 -16.90 9.32 7.64
CA GLN A 66 -18.23 9.80 7.30
C GLN A 66 -18.28 11.31 7.47
N GLY A 67 -18.69 12.03 6.40
CA GLY A 67 -18.75 13.48 6.41
C GLY A 67 -17.40 14.17 6.31
N GLY A 68 -16.32 13.42 6.23
CA GLY A 68 -14.97 13.95 6.11
C GLY A 68 -14.41 13.83 4.70
N PRO A 69 -13.11 14.09 4.50
CA PRO A 69 -12.51 14.03 3.18
C PRO A 69 -12.44 12.59 2.65
N VAL A 70 -12.48 12.47 1.32
CA VAL A 70 -12.27 11.19 0.64
C VAL A 70 -10.79 11.06 0.33
N HIS A 71 -10.19 9.96 0.77
CA HIS A 71 -8.81 9.62 0.46
C HIS A 71 -8.80 8.63 -0.69
N THR A 72 -8.00 8.89 -1.71
CA THR A 72 -7.93 8.06 -2.90
C THR A 72 -6.50 7.62 -3.17
N TYR A 73 -6.35 6.32 -3.43
CA TYR A 73 -5.09 5.69 -3.82
C TYR A 73 -5.24 5.27 -5.28
N GLU A 74 -4.36 5.77 -6.14
CA GLU A 74 -4.33 5.46 -7.56
C GLU A 74 -2.96 4.90 -7.91
N ALA A 75 -2.91 3.65 -8.32
CA ALA A 75 -1.64 2.95 -8.55
C ALA A 75 -1.57 2.34 -9.93
N ARG A 76 -0.33 2.16 -10.38
CA ARG A 76 -0.02 1.42 -11.61
C ARG A 76 1.11 0.45 -11.30
N TYR A 77 0.95 -0.80 -11.73
CA TYR A 77 1.97 -1.82 -11.58
C TYR A 77 3.02 -1.67 -12.69
N GLN A 78 4.27 -1.48 -12.28
CA GLN A 78 5.39 -1.26 -13.19
C GLN A 78 6.19 -2.53 -13.44
N ASP A 79 6.30 -3.41 -12.44
CA ASP A 79 7.05 -4.64 -12.52
C ASP A 79 6.45 -5.66 -11.57
N ILE A 80 6.28 -6.89 -12.03
CA ILE A 80 5.77 -8.00 -11.22
C ILE A 80 6.60 -9.24 -11.56
N VAL A 81 7.31 -9.76 -10.55
CA VAL A 81 7.98 -11.04 -10.63
C VAL A 81 7.30 -11.95 -9.62
N PRO A 82 6.53 -12.96 -10.06
CA PRO A 82 5.73 -13.78 -9.15
C PRO A 82 6.54 -14.33 -7.97
N ASN A 83 6.00 -14.16 -6.78
CA ASN A 83 6.57 -14.60 -5.51
C ASN A 83 7.87 -13.92 -5.11
N GLU A 84 8.34 -12.91 -5.88
CA GLU A 84 9.64 -12.27 -5.62
C GLU A 84 9.55 -10.76 -5.46
N ARG A 85 8.79 -10.07 -6.33
CA ARG A 85 8.87 -8.60 -6.36
C ARG A 85 7.65 -7.96 -7.00
N ILE A 86 7.22 -6.82 -6.43
CA ILE A 86 6.21 -5.95 -7.03
C ILE A 86 6.74 -4.51 -6.97
N VAL A 87 6.73 -3.82 -8.10
CA VAL A 87 7.06 -2.39 -8.15
C VAL A 87 5.82 -1.63 -8.62
N THR A 88 5.40 -0.66 -7.81
CA THR A 88 4.18 0.10 -8.04
C THR A 88 4.50 1.59 -7.98
N THR A 89 3.96 2.37 -8.91
CA THR A 89 3.92 3.83 -8.76
C THR A 89 2.50 4.21 -8.36
N TYR A 90 2.37 5.16 -7.43
CA TYR A 90 1.04 5.54 -7.00
C TYR A 90 0.96 7.00 -6.57
N GLU A 91 -0.25 7.51 -6.62
CA GLU A 91 -0.60 8.86 -6.19
C GLU A 91 -1.65 8.77 -5.09
N MET A 92 -1.54 9.68 -4.12
CA MET A 92 -2.58 9.82 -3.10
C MET A 92 -3.29 11.16 -3.29
N TYR A 93 -4.60 11.13 -3.07
CA TYR A 93 -5.44 12.32 -3.12
C TYR A 93 -6.22 12.45 -1.83
N GLN A 94 -6.44 13.69 -1.41
CA GLN A 94 -7.42 14.03 -0.39
C GLN A 94 -8.43 14.94 -1.07
N ASP A 95 -9.65 14.43 -1.29
CA ASP A 95 -10.62 15.02 -2.19
C ASP A 95 -9.99 15.23 -3.58
N GLU A 96 -9.93 16.44 -4.11
CA GLU A 96 -9.35 16.71 -5.43
C GLU A 96 -7.85 17.04 -5.37
N ALA A 97 -7.30 17.21 -4.17
CA ALA A 97 -5.91 17.62 -4.01
C ALA A 97 -4.98 16.42 -4.01
N ARG A 98 -4.00 16.39 -4.92
CA ARG A 98 -2.97 15.36 -4.92
C ARG A 98 -1.97 15.66 -3.81
N THR A 99 -1.79 14.71 -2.88
CA THR A 99 -0.96 14.91 -1.71
C THR A 99 0.45 14.32 -1.86
N SER A 100 0.61 13.31 -2.71
CA SER A 100 1.90 12.66 -2.90
C SER A 100 1.96 11.84 -4.19
N VAL A 101 3.20 11.59 -4.63
CA VAL A 101 3.51 10.66 -5.74
C VAL A 101 4.65 9.78 -5.25
N SER A 102 4.52 8.47 -5.38
CA SER A 102 5.46 7.51 -4.81
C SER A 102 5.80 6.36 -5.73
N VAL A 103 6.96 5.76 -5.48
CA VAL A 103 7.35 4.46 -6.02
C VAL A 103 7.52 3.53 -4.83
N ALA A 104 6.78 2.42 -4.83
CA ALA A 104 6.87 1.41 -3.77
C ALA A 104 7.37 0.10 -4.36
N THR A 105 8.39 -0.48 -3.72
CA THR A 105 8.95 -1.77 -4.10
C THR A 105 8.73 -2.75 -2.96
N VAL A 106 8.08 -3.87 -3.26
CA VAL A 106 7.84 -4.94 -2.28
C VAL A 106 8.65 -6.16 -2.71
N GLU A 107 9.51 -6.64 -1.82
CA GLU A 107 10.32 -7.83 -2.07
C GLU A 107 9.89 -8.93 -1.11
N PHE A 108 9.74 -10.14 -1.65
CA PHE A 108 9.31 -11.32 -0.91
C PHE A 108 10.51 -12.26 -0.83
N LEU A 109 11.19 -12.29 0.33
CA LEU A 109 12.43 -13.04 0.51
C LEU A 109 12.16 -14.27 1.36
N PRO A 110 12.68 -15.45 0.98
CA PRO A 110 12.53 -16.63 1.83
C PRO A 110 13.22 -16.41 3.19
N ALA A 111 12.56 -16.83 4.27
CA ALA A 111 13.11 -16.76 5.62
C ALA A 111 12.70 -18.06 6.33
N GLY A 112 13.55 -19.08 6.26
CA GLY A 112 13.18 -20.42 6.68
C GLY A 112 11.99 -20.91 5.86
N ASP A 113 10.92 -21.32 6.53
CA ASP A 113 9.67 -21.71 5.86
C ASP A 113 8.74 -20.51 5.64
N GLY A 114 9.12 -19.35 6.12
CA GLY A 114 8.33 -18.13 6.03
C GLY A 114 8.86 -17.14 5.03
N THR A 115 8.45 -15.89 5.19
CA THR A 115 8.78 -14.80 4.28
C THR A 115 9.24 -13.58 5.05
N ARG A 116 10.37 -13.00 4.63
CA ARG A 116 10.75 -11.65 5.02
C ARG A 116 10.29 -10.72 3.91
N LEU A 117 9.35 -9.87 4.22
CA LEU A 117 8.84 -8.88 3.28
C LEU A 117 9.54 -7.55 3.54
N VAL A 118 10.10 -6.95 2.49
CA VAL A 118 10.76 -5.65 2.56
C VAL A 118 10.02 -4.71 1.62
N LEU A 119 9.45 -3.64 2.19
CA LEU A 119 8.80 -2.60 1.40
C LEU A 119 9.65 -1.35 1.48
N THR A 120 10.13 -0.88 0.32
CA THR A 120 10.88 0.37 0.18
C THR A 120 10.01 1.36 -0.58
N GLU A 121 9.80 2.52 0.00
CA GLU A 121 9.02 3.56 -0.67
C GLU A 121 9.86 4.83 -0.82
N GLN A 122 9.83 5.39 -2.03
CA GLN A 122 10.44 6.67 -2.35
C GLN A 122 9.33 7.60 -2.81
N GLY A 123 9.24 8.78 -2.24
CA GLY A 123 8.09 9.62 -2.56
C GLY A 123 8.35 11.10 -2.50
N VAL A 124 7.41 11.82 -3.07
CA VAL A 124 7.35 13.27 -3.07
C VAL A 124 6.05 13.66 -2.38
N PHE A 125 6.15 14.46 -1.33
CA PHE A 125 4.99 15.00 -0.62
C PHE A 125 4.79 16.44 -1.06
N LEU A 126 3.55 16.76 -1.44
CA LEU A 126 3.22 18.00 -2.12
C LEU A 126 2.51 18.98 -1.19
N ASP A 127 2.99 20.22 -1.17
CA ASP A 127 2.32 21.38 -0.56
C ASP A 127 1.99 21.22 0.92
N GLY A 128 2.77 20.38 1.64
CA GLY A 128 2.55 20.16 3.07
C GLY A 128 1.27 19.40 3.40
N LEU A 129 0.64 18.75 2.41
CA LEU A 129 -0.64 18.06 2.60
C LEU A 129 -0.50 16.68 3.25
N ASP A 130 0.71 16.11 3.25
CA ASP A 130 1.02 14.86 3.91
C ASP A 130 2.51 14.86 4.27
N ASN A 131 2.97 13.86 5.01
CA ASN A 131 4.37 13.78 5.45
C ASN A 131 4.84 12.32 5.54
N VAL A 132 6.17 12.14 5.58
CA VAL A 132 6.77 10.81 5.57
C VAL A 132 6.45 10.01 6.83
N GLU A 133 6.40 10.65 7.98
CA GLU A 133 6.14 9.97 9.25
C GLU A 133 4.76 9.32 9.24
N SER A 134 3.74 10.04 8.81
CA SER A 134 2.39 9.51 8.69
C SER A 134 2.30 8.39 7.67
N ARG A 135 2.98 8.55 6.52
CA ARG A 135 2.97 7.55 5.48
C ARG A 135 3.66 6.26 5.96
N GLU A 136 4.79 6.38 6.61
CA GLU A 136 5.52 5.23 7.13
C GLU A 136 4.70 4.48 8.19
N GLN A 137 4.07 5.21 9.11
CA GLN A 137 3.20 4.62 10.13
C GLN A 137 2.01 3.90 9.50
N GLY A 138 1.37 4.52 8.53
CA GLY A 138 0.24 3.91 7.83
C GLY A 138 0.64 2.64 7.08
N THR A 139 1.78 2.67 6.41
CA THR A 139 2.31 1.51 5.69
C THR A 139 2.64 0.37 6.66
N ALA A 140 3.31 0.69 7.78
CA ALA A 140 3.62 -0.31 8.79
C ALA A 140 2.34 -0.95 9.35
N GLY A 141 1.32 -0.14 9.59
CA GLY A 141 0.02 -0.63 10.06
C GLY A 141 -0.63 -1.59 9.08
N LEU A 142 -0.59 -1.28 7.78
CA LEU A 142 -1.12 -2.17 6.75
C LEU A 142 -0.38 -3.51 6.73
N LEU A 143 0.94 -3.50 6.85
CA LEU A 143 1.72 -4.73 6.88
C LEU A 143 1.44 -5.57 8.13
N ASP A 144 1.11 -4.93 9.24
CA ASP A 144 0.68 -5.65 10.44
C ASP A 144 -0.72 -6.26 10.26
N MET A 145 -1.62 -5.55 9.58
CA MET A 145 -2.94 -6.08 9.23
C MET A 145 -2.81 -7.28 8.29
N LEU A 146 -1.88 -7.24 7.35
CA LEU A 146 -1.58 -8.38 6.48
C LEU A 146 -1.14 -9.58 7.32
N GLY A 147 -0.26 -9.36 8.29
CA GLY A 147 0.18 -10.42 9.19
C GLY A 147 -0.97 -11.07 9.96
N ASP A 148 -1.88 -10.25 10.49
CA ASP A 148 -3.05 -10.72 11.19
C ASP A 148 -3.97 -11.54 10.28
N ALA A 149 -4.19 -11.09 9.05
CA ALA A 149 -5.01 -11.78 8.07
C ALA A 149 -4.41 -13.14 7.69
N LEU A 150 -3.09 -13.22 7.56
CA LEU A 150 -2.40 -14.48 7.29
C LEU A 150 -2.57 -15.48 8.44
N VAL A 151 -2.51 -15.00 9.68
CA VAL A 151 -2.68 -15.86 10.86
C VAL A 151 -4.12 -16.36 10.95
N ARG A 152 -5.10 -15.50 10.68
CA ARG A 152 -6.52 -15.89 10.71
C ARG A 152 -6.88 -16.85 9.58
N GLY A 153 -6.08 -16.90 8.51
CA GLY A 153 -6.38 -17.72 7.35
C GLY A 153 -7.45 -17.13 6.45
N ASP A 154 -7.63 -15.82 6.47
CA ASP A 154 -8.63 -15.12 5.66
C ASP A 154 -8.18 -14.91 4.20
N LEU A 155 -7.01 -15.36 3.85
CA LEU A 155 -6.40 -15.13 2.53
C LEU A 155 -6.22 -16.43 1.75
#